data_ae02a97df69c0093f889307e767efb38
#
_entry.id   ae02a97df69c0093f889307e767efb38
#
_cell.length_a   1.000
_cell.length_b   1.000
_cell.length_c   1.000
_cell.angle_alpha   90.00
_cell.angle_beta   90.00
_cell.angle_gamma   90.00
#
_symmetry.space_group_name_H-M   'P 1'
#
loop_
_entity.id
_entity.type
_entity.pdbx_description
1 polymer ?
#
loop_
_entity_poly.entity_id
_entity_poly.type
_entity_poly.pdbx_seq_one_letter_code
_entity_poly.pdbx_strand_id
1 'polypeptide(L)'
;MENFQVYRDIQARTGGDIYIGVVGPVRTGKSTFIRRFMELVALPDMEPAKQAEVRDQLPLSGSGKLITTVEPKFIPKEAVNVNLGDDQKVRIRLIDCVGFLVKDASGHIEDGRERMVKTPWFEKAIPFHEAAETGTRKVIQEHATIGLVVTTDGSFGELPRENFADAEALTINLLKKQGKPFLILVNSQMPYKEETQELVRNLQNKYGVTTMAANCEQLRKEDVTRILSNILYEFPVSEIQFFVPKWVEMLPNDHELKLKLLEQIREQMKKLLHIKNITRESVQLTAPFVQDVLLEEVSLSSGKVRIRIQIRDEYYYRMLSEMSGIQMETEYDLIHTMKELAAMKEQYVKVQAALESVRESGYGVVVPELGEIQIEEPSVIRQGSKYGVRIKSKSPSIHMIKANIETEIAPIVGTEQQAKDLIQYIGESGQRGESIWETNIFGKSIEQLVQDGIRSKLTSIGEESQSKLQDTMQKIVNDSKGGMVCI
;
A
#
# COMPACT_ATOMS: atom_id res chain seq x y z
N MET A 1 -12.33 -9.66 28.94
CA MET A 1 -11.85 -8.48 28.20
C MET A 1 -12.24 -8.51 26.71
N GLU A 2 -12.22 -9.65 26.03
CA GLU A 2 -12.59 -9.74 24.59
C GLU A 2 -14.04 -9.31 24.25
N ASN A 3 -14.99 -9.58 25.13
CA ASN A 3 -16.41 -9.31 24.89
C ASN A 3 -16.74 -7.81 24.74
N PHE A 4 -15.99 -6.93 25.39
CA PHE A 4 -16.27 -5.50 25.38
C PHE A 4 -15.74 -4.79 24.11
N GLN A 5 -14.69 -5.31 23.52
CA GLN A 5 -14.07 -4.73 22.35
C GLN A 5 -14.98 -4.82 21.12
N VAL A 6 -15.75 -5.90 20.99
CA VAL A 6 -16.67 -6.14 19.88
C VAL A 6 -17.70 -5.04 19.72
N TYR A 7 -18.37 -4.65 20.81
CA TYR A 7 -19.40 -3.60 20.77
C TYR A 7 -18.83 -2.24 20.39
N ARG A 8 -17.62 -1.92 20.91
CA ARG A 8 -16.92 -0.69 20.57
C ARG A 8 -16.52 -0.64 19.11
N ASP A 9 -16.04 -1.76 18.57
CA ASP A 9 -15.64 -1.87 17.18
C ASP A 9 -16.87 -1.71 16.26
N ILE A 10 -18.00 -2.32 16.59
CA ILE A 10 -19.25 -2.13 15.84
C ILE A 10 -19.69 -0.66 15.91
N GLN A 11 -19.64 -0.05 17.09
CA GLN A 11 -20.01 1.37 17.25
C GLN A 11 -19.14 2.28 16.38
N ALA A 12 -17.84 2.07 16.36
CA ALA A 12 -16.92 2.82 15.50
C ALA A 12 -17.25 2.64 14.01
N ARG A 13 -17.59 1.41 13.60
CA ARG A 13 -17.97 1.08 12.22
C ARG A 13 -19.32 1.65 11.79
N THR A 14 -20.24 1.82 12.70
CA THR A 14 -21.59 2.36 12.43
C THR A 14 -21.69 3.87 12.63
N GLY A 15 -20.63 4.50 13.10
CA GLY A 15 -20.60 5.95 13.33
C GLY A 15 -21.37 6.41 14.56
N GLY A 16 -21.65 5.52 15.54
CA GLY A 16 -22.34 5.87 16.78
C GLY A 16 -23.32 4.80 17.26
N ASP A 17 -24.63 5.02 17.13
CA ASP A 17 -25.65 4.07 17.59
C ASP A 17 -25.68 2.80 16.72
N ILE A 18 -25.81 1.65 17.37
CA ILE A 18 -25.91 0.35 16.70
C ILE A 18 -27.41 0.00 16.52
N TYR A 19 -27.90 0.07 15.28
CA TYR A 19 -29.25 -0.34 14.92
C TYR A 19 -29.22 -1.72 14.27
N ILE A 20 -29.63 -2.76 15.02
CA ILE A 20 -29.66 -4.14 14.53
C ILE A 20 -31.04 -4.45 13.96
N GLY A 21 -31.13 -4.55 12.64
CA GLY A 21 -32.34 -5.02 11.96
C GLY A 21 -32.43 -6.54 12.03
N VAL A 22 -33.35 -7.05 12.85
CA VAL A 22 -33.62 -8.50 12.95
C VAL A 22 -34.67 -8.85 11.91
N VAL A 23 -34.25 -9.39 10.78
CA VAL A 23 -35.06 -9.63 9.58
C VAL A 23 -35.10 -11.11 9.20
N GLY A 24 -35.93 -11.49 8.25
CA GLY A 24 -36.03 -12.87 7.79
C GLY A 24 -37.47 -13.31 7.62
N PRO A 25 -37.70 -14.59 7.26
CA PRO A 25 -39.06 -15.13 7.11
C PRO A 25 -39.90 -15.03 8.39
N VAL A 26 -41.19 -14.99 8.27
CA VAL A 26 -42.09 -15.07 9.45
C VAL A 26 -41.84 -16.36 10.23
N ARG A 27 -42.07 -16.35 11.54
CA ARG A 27 -41.99 -17.54 12.43
C ARG A 27 -40.61 -18.20 12.56
N THR A 28 -39.54 -17.52 12.24
CA THR A 28 -38.18 -18.06 12.40
C THR A 28 -37.55 -17.80 13.76
N GLY A 29 -38.28 -17.14 14.69
CA GLY A 29 -37.76 -16.85 16.04
C GLY A 29 -37.11 -15.47 16.18
N LYS A 30 -37.37 -14.52 15.26
CA LYS A 30 -36.90 -13.11 15.36
C LYS A 30 -37.21 -12.47 16.70
N SER A 31 -38.48 -12.47 17.06
CA SER A 31 -38.94 -11.85 18.30
C SER A 31 -38.40 -12.56 19.56
N THR A 32 -38.21 -13.89 19.49
CA THR A 32 -37.54 -14.65 20.55
C THR A 32 -36.09 -14.23 20.72
N PHE A 33 -35.34 -14.08 19.61
CA PHE A 33 -33.97 -13.57 19.62
C PHE A 33 -33.91 -12.18 20.24
N ILE A 34 -34.78 -11.24 19.80
CA ILE A 34 -34.81 -9.87 20.31
C ILE A 34 -35.06 -9.84 21.83
N ARG A 35 -36.05 -10.61 22.29
CA ARG A 35 -36.33 -10.71 23.73
C ARG A 35 -35.12 -11.21 24.51
N ARG A 36 -34.52 -12.34 24.08
CA ARG A 36 -33.35 -12.91 24.76
C ARG A 36 -32.15 -12.00 24.73
N PHE A 37 -31.90 -11.36 23.60
CA PHE A 37 -30.84 -10.37 23.48
C PHE A 37 -31.02 -9.21 24.50
N MET A 38 -32.20 -8.65 24.58
CA MET A 38 -32.50 -7.58 25.54
C MET A 38 -32.35 -8.04 27.00
N GLU A 39 -32.86 -9.22 27.32
CA GLU A 39 -32.71 -9.82 28.66
C GLU A 39 -31.24 -10.06 29.07
N LEU A 40 -30.40 -10.44 28.14
CA LEU A 40 -28.99 -10.78 28.41
C LEU A 40 -28.05 -9.57 28.40
N VAL A 41 -28.33 -8.59 27.54
CA VAL A 41 -27.37 -7.52 27.21
C VAL A 41 -27.83 -6.16 27.72
N ALA A 42 -29.13 -5.82 27.57
CA ALA A 42 -29.58 -4.46 27.84
C ALA A 42 -30.22 -4.32 29.24
N LEU A 43 -31.12 -5.22 29.59
CA LEU A 43 -31.86 -5.12 30.86
C LEU A 43 -30.98 -5.18 32.12
N PRO A 44 -29.92 -5.99 32.21
CA PRO A 44 -29.10 -6.09 33.44
C PRO A 44 -28.50 -4.75 33.87
N ASP A 45 -28.18 -3.89 32.91
CA ASP A 45 -27.48 -2.62 33.13
C ASP A 45 -28.44 -1.41 33.29
N MET A 46 -29.76 -1.64 33.29
CA MET A 46 -30.80 -0.58 33.42
C MET A 46 -31.28 -0.40 34.84
N GLU A 47 -31.74 0.82 35.14
CA GLU A 47 -32.48 1.10 36.37
C GLU A 47 -33.81 0.34 36.39
N PRO A 48 -34.28 -0.13 37.57
CA PRO A 48 -35.50 -0.95 37.70
C PRO A 48 -36.75 -0.36 37.04
N ALA A 49 -36.95 0.96 37.11
CA ALA A 49 -38.08 1.65 36.49
C ALA A 49 -38.05 1.54 34.95
N LYS A 50 -36.87 1.72 34.34
CA LYS A 50 -36.65 1.56 32.90
C LYS A 50 -36.72 0.12 32.45
N GLN A 51 -36.26 -0.83 33.31
CA GLN A 51 -36.38 -2.26 32.99
C GLN A 51 -37.87 -2.67 32.81
N ALA A 52 -38.79 -2.19 33.67
CA ALA A 52 -40.18 -2.50 33.56
C ALA A 52 -40.79 -1.94 32.25
N GLU A 53 -40.47 -0.68 31.91
CA GLU A 53 -40.94 -0.06 30.66
C GLU A 53 -40.42 -0.82 29.42
N VAL A 54 -39.16 -1.22 29.41
CA VAL A 54 -38.57 -1.96 28.29
C VAL A 54 -39.15 -3.36 28.18
N ARG A 55 -39.41 -4.03 29.31
CA ARG A 55 -40.05 -5.34 29.33
C ARG A 55 -41.46 -5.31 28.70
N ASP A 56 -42.22 -4.25 28.90
CA ASP A 56 -43.54 -4.06 28.29
C ASP A 56 -43.45 -3.84 26.77
N GLN A 57 -42.31 -3.35 26.28
CA GLN A 57 -42.05 -3.15 24.85
C GLN A 57 -41.51 -4.40 24.15
N LEU A 58 -41.05 -5.43 24.90
CA LEU A 58 -40.55 -6.66 24.30
C LEU A 58 -41.65 -7.39 23.53
N PRO A 59 -41.28 -8.00 22.38
CA PRO A 59 -42.28 -8.74 21.62
C PRO A 59 -42.70 -9.98 22.39
N LEU A 60 -44.00 -10.23 22.39
CA LEU A 60 -44.56 -11.46 22.94
C LEU A 60 -44.08 -12.64 22.07
N SER A 61 -43.54 -13.68 22.72
CA SER A 61 -43.17 -14.94 22.06
C SER A 61 -44.48 -15.59 21.58
N GLY A 62 -44.70 -15.54 20.26
CA GLY A 62 -45.93 -16.08 19.70
C GLY A 62 -45.89 -17.59 19.61
N SER A 63 -46.39 -18.28 20.61
CA SER A 63 -46.82 -19.71 20.49
C SER A 63 -48.17 -19.83 19.76
N GLY A 64 -48.79 -18.72 19.33
CA GLY A 64 -50.07 -18.69 18.64
C GLY A 64 -49.95 -18.59 17.11
N LYS A 65 -50.99 -19.08 16.44
CA LYS A 65 -51.10 -19.08 14.97
C LYS A 65 -51.24 -17.69 14.33
N LEU A 66 -51.53 -16.65 15.09
CA LEU A 66 -51.79 -15.29 14.58
C LEU A 66 -50.55 -14.41 14.59
N ILE A 67 -50.23 -13.83 13.42
CA ILE A 67 -49.23 -12.76 13.27
C ILE A 67 -49.95 -11.44 13.64
N THR A 68 -49.53 -10.83 14.73
CA THR A 68 -50.24 -9.63 15.29
C THR A 68 -49.60 -8.31 14.90
N THR A 69 -48.29 -8.30 14.55
CA THR A 69 -47.51 -7.08 14.29
C THR A 69 -47.43 -6.82 12.79
N VAL A 70 -47.67 -5.58 12.38
CA VAL A 70 -47.62 -5.13 10.98
C VAL A 70 -46.50 -4.14 10.75
N GLU A 71 -46.18 -3.33 11.75
CA GLU A 71 -45.20 -2.27 11.67
C GLU A 71 -43.87 -2.70 12.31
N PRO A 72 -42.72 -2.21 11.80
CA PRO A 72 -41.46 -2.36 12.50
C PRO A 72 -41.52 -1.73 13.88
N LYS A 73 -41.03 -2.45 14.88
CA LYS A 73 -40.92 -1.97 16.24
C LYS A 73 -39.46 -1.75 16.62
N PHE A 74 -39.17 -0.56 17.08
CA PHE A 74 -37.89 -0.24 17.67
C PHE A 74 -37.90 -0.66 19.15
N ILE A 75 -36.98 -1.51 19.54
CA ILE A 75 -36.90 -2.11 20.87
C ILE A 75 -35.51 -1.87 21.47
N PRO A 76 -35.45 -1.08 22.54
CA PRO A 76 -36.48 -0.23 23.08
C PRO A 76 -36.77 1.00 22.17
N LYS A 77 -37.83 1.77 22.48
CA LYS A 77 -38.20 2.98 21.70
C LYS A 77 -37.04 3.97 21.59
N GLU A 78 -36.27 4.14 22.65
CA GLU A 78 -35.03 4.91 22.66
C GLU A 78 -33.82 3.98 22.75
N ALA A 79 -32.74 4.30 22.05
CA ALA A 79 -31.50 3.50 22.11
C ALA A 79 -30.98 3.49 23.55
N VAL A 80 -30.69 2.31 24.06
CA VAL A 80 -30.18 2.11 25.43
C VAL A 80 -28.71 2.02 25.47
N ASN A 81 -28.15 2.60 26.53
CA ASN A 81 -26.76 2.42 26.85
C ASN A 81 -26.55 1.04 27.45
N VAL A 82 -25.74 0.23 26.78
CA VAL A 82 -25.22 -1.02 27.32
C VAL A 82 -23.86 -0.71 27.90
N ASN A 83 -23.68 -1.00 29.18
CA ASN A 83 -22.42 -0.82 29.87
C ASN A 83 -21.47 -1.97 29.52
N LEU A 84 -20.32 -1.64 28.94
CA LEU A 84 -19.34 -2.62 28.46
C LEU A 84 -18.16 -2.85 29.42
N GLY A 85 -18.21 -2.24 30.62
CA GLY A 85 -17.08 -2.14 31.54
C GLY A 85 -16.23 -0.90 31.28
N ASP A 86 -15.33 -0.55 32.24
CA ASP A 86 -14.42 0.60 32.15
C ASP A 86 -15.10 1.94 31.75
N ASP A 87 -16.29 2.21 32.27
CA ASP A 87 -17.14 3.40 32.00
C ASP A 87 -17.54 3.62 30.52
N GLN A 88 -17.34 2.63 29.66
CA GLN A 88 -17.72 2.74 28.24
C GLN A 88 -19.16 2.27 28.01
N LYS A 89 -19.94 3.12 27.37
CA LYS A 89 -21.35 2.87 27.02
C LYS A 89 -21.53 2.86 25.52
N VAL A 90 -22.15 1.82 24.98
CA VAL A 90 -22.54 1.72 23.58
C VAL A 90 -24.05 1.78 23.48
N ARG A 91 -24.57 2.59 22.56
CA ARG A 91 -26.01 2.73 22.33
C ARG A 91 -26.47 1.67 21.34
N ILE A 92 -27.36 0.79 21.77
CA ILE A 92 -27.90 -0.30 20.96
C ILE A 92 -29.40 -0.19 20.88
N ARG A 93 -29.95 -0.50 19.70
CA ARG A 93 -31.36 -0.57 19.43
C ARG A 93 -31.63 -1.72 18.46
N LEU A 94 -32.59 -2.57 18.82
CA LEU A 94 -33.04 -3.64 17.93
C LEU A 94 -34.29 -3.16 17.18
N ILE A 95 -34.45 -3.67 15.96
CA ILE A 95 -35.62 -3.37 15.12
C ILE A 95 -36.27 -4.69 14.77
N ASP A 96 -37.44 -4.93 15.33
CA ASP A 96 -38.29 -6.07 15.01
C ASP A 96 -39.13 -5.77 13.77
N CYS A 97 -39.23 -6.73 12.87
CA CYS A 97 -40.13 -6.65 11.73
C CYS A 97 -40.93 -7.94 11.58
N VAL A 98 -42.02 -7.87 10.86
CA VAL A 98 -42.87 -9.05 10.58
C VAL A 98 -42.06 -10.11 9.84
N GLY A 99 -41.36 -9.69 8.80
CA GLY A 99 -40.66 -10.57 7.87
C GLY A 99 -41.51 -10.91 6.65
N PHE A 100 -40.84 -11.53 5.67
CA PHE A 100 -41.53 -12.02 4.47
C PHE A 100 -42.37 -13.22 4.77
N LEU A 101 -43.58 -13.29 4.18
CA LEU A 101 -44.47 -14.43 4.34
C LEU A 101 -43.83 -15.68 3.74
N VAL A 102 -44.11 -16.80 4.37
CA VAL A 102 -43.68 -18.14 3.91
C VAL A 102 -44.92 -18.93 3.44
N LYS A 103 -44.67 -19.90 2.58
CA LYS A 103 -45.70 -20.79 2.10
C LYS A 103 -46.37 -21.49 3.29
N ASP A 104 -47.72 -21.64 3.24
CA ASP A 104 -48.53 -22.28 4.24
C ASP A 104 -48.53 -21.60 5.64
N ALA A 105 -48.02 -20.36 5.76
CA ALA A 105 -48.14 -19.61 6.99
C ALA A 105 -49.57 -19.14 7.19
N SER A 106 -50.14 -19.39 8.37
CA SER A 106 -51.48 -18.91 8.75
C SER A 106 -51.41 -17.51 9.37
N GLY A 107 -52.53 -16.75 9.29
CA GLY A 107 -52.67 -15.44 9.92
C GLY A 107 -52.66 -14.23 8.95
N HIS A 108 -52.55 -14.47 7.66
CA HIS A 108 -52.73 -13.48 6.61
C HIS A 108 -54.14 -13.56 5.98
N ILE A 109 -54.93 -14.59 6.32
CA ILE A 109 -56.31 -14.76 5.90
C ILE A 109 -57.19 -14.70 7.14
N GLU A 110 -58.28 -13.92 7.09
CA GLU A 110 -59.30 -13.78 8.10
C GLU A 110 -60.66 -13.94 7.41
N ASP A 111 -61.51 -14.85 7.92
CA ASP A 111 -62.83 -15.19 7.34
C ASP A 111 -62.78 -15.50 5.83
N GLY A 112 -61.75 -16.22 5.37
CA GLY A 112 -61.62 -16.62 3.98
C GLY A 112 -61.20 -15.50 3.01
N ARG A 113 -60.91 -14.30 3.51
CA ARG A 113 -60.41 -13.16 2.74
C ARG A 113 -59.06 -12.73 3.26
N GLU A 114 -58.29 -12.09 2.40
CA GLU A 114 -56.99 -11.55 2.78
C GLU A 114 -57.18 -10.45 3.84
N ARG A 115 -56.42 -10.53 4.93
CA ARG A 115 -56.48 -9.58 6.04
C ARG A 115 -55.97 -8.21 5.58
N MET A 116 -56.80 -7.20 5.73
CA MET A 116 -56.50 -5.81 5.41
C MET A 116 -55.99 -5.08 6.66
N VAL A 117 -54.89 -4.33 6.52
CA VAL A 117 -54.26 -3.61 7.63
C VAL A 117 -53.94 -2.16 7.26
N LYS A 118 -54.09 -1.27 8.24
CA LYS A 118 -53.65 0.14 8.10
C LYS A 118 -52.18 0.25 8.52
N THR A 119 -51.43 0.97 7.77
CA THR A 119 -50.02 1.28 8.09
C THR A 119 -49.76 2.77 7.93
N PRO A 120 -48.74 3.34 8.58
CA PRO A 120 -48.40 4.77 8.43
C PRO A 120 -47.98 5.18 7.02
N TRP A 121 -47.69 4.22 6.14
CA TRP A 121 -47.13 4.48 4.83
C TRP A 121 -48.16 4.58 3.72
N PHE A 122 -49.38 4.14 4.00
CA PHE A 122 -50.47 4.14 3.02
C PHE A 122 -51.72 4.76 3.61
N GLU A 123 -52.40 5.62 2.85
CA GLU A 123 -53.65 6.27 3.28
C GLU A 123 -54.80 5.27 3.42
N LYS A 124 -54.81 4.21 2.65
CA LYS A 124 -55.83 3.16 2.66
C LYS A 124 -55.31 1.87 3.28
N ALA A 125 -56.19 1.06 3.80
CA ALA A 125 -55.84 -0.28 4.25
C ALA A 125 -55.35 -1.12 3.05
N ILE A 126 -54.26 -1.83 3.23
CA ILE A 126 -53.61 -2.66 2.22
C ILE A 126 -53.59 -4.13 2.70
N PRO A 127 -53.38 -5.09 1.80
CA PRO A 127 -53.22 -6.48 2.16
C PRO A 127 -52.06 -6.68 3.15
N PHE A 128 -52.23 -7.61 4.09
CA PHE A 128 -51.26 -7.87 5.14
C PHE A 128 -49.87 -8.26 4.57
N HIS A 129 -49.85 -9.04 3.48
CA HIS A 129 -48.59 -9.44 2.87
C HIS A 129 -47.79 -8.24 2.34
N GLU A 130 -48.46 -7.29 1.69
CA GLU A 130 -47.87 -6.08 1.16
C GLU A 130 -47.33 -5.16 2.28
N ALA A 131 -48.09 -5.05 3.37
CA ALA A 131 -47.67 -4.30 4.55
C ALA A 131 -46.43 -4.91 5.22
N ALA A 132 -46.40 -6.23 5.39
CA ALA A 132 -45.28 -6.97 5.95
C ALA A 132 -44.00 -6.85 5.09
N GLU A 133 -44.15 -6.95 3.77
CA GLU A 133 -43.07 -6.76 2.82
C GLU A 133 -42.52 -5.32 2.87
N THR A 134 -43.39 -4.32 2.79
CA THR A 134 -42.99 -2.90 2.85
C THR A 134 -42.30 -2.56 4.16
N GLY A 135 -42.84 -3.00 5.30
CA GLY A 135 -42.19 -2.81 6.60
C GLY A 135 -40.82 -3.45 6.70
N THR A 136 -40.67 -4.68 6.20
CA THR A 136 -39.38 -5.38 6.20
C THR A 136 -38.39 -4.69 5.28
N ARG A 137 -38.80 -4.23 4.08
CA ARG A 137 -37.97 -3.45 3.17
C ARG A 137 -37.47 -2.17 3.79
N LYS A 138 -38.35 -1.41 4.50
CA LYS A 138 -37.98 -0.19 5.20
C LYS A 138 -36.95 -0.43 6.30
N VAL A 139 -37.09 -1.50 7.10
CA VAL A 139 -36.07 -1.87 8.10
C VAL A 139 -34.74 -2.08 7.44
N ILE A 140 -34.67 -2.85 6.34
CA ILE A 140 -33.46 -3.17 5.62
C ILE A 140 -32.84 -1.91 4.98
N GLN A 141 -33.64 -1.05 4.35
CA GLN A 141 -33.15 0.07 3.57
C GLN A 141 -32.82 1.30 4.41
N GLU A 142 -33.73 1.68 5.33
CA GLU A 142 -33.73 2.99 5.97
C GLU A 142 -33.18 2.95 7.41
N HIS A 143 -33.47 1.88 8.17
CA HIS A 143 -33.30 1.93 9.62
C HIS A 143 -32.10 1.13 10.16
N ALA A 144 -31.83 -0.05 9.64
CA ALA A 144 -30.77 -0.91 10.16
C ALA A 144 -29.38 -0.44 9.72
N THR A 145 -28.44 -0.40 10.64
CA THR A 145 -27.00 -0.24 10.33
C THR A 145 -26.33 -1.57 10.05
N ILE A 146 -26.78 -2.62 10.74
CA ILE A 146 -26.37 -4.00 10.53
C ILE A 146 -27.60 -4.91 10.45
N GLY A 147 -27.50 -6.02 9.72
CA GLY A 147 -28.58 -6.99 9.57
C GLY A 147 -28.31 -8.28 10.35
N LEU A 148 -29.36 -8.84 10.94
CA LEU A 148 -29.36 -10.21 11.42
C LEU A 148 -30.51 -10.95 10.74
N VAL A 149 -30.20 -11.84 9.80
CA VAL A 149 -31.19 -12.67 9.13
C VAL A 149 -31.45 -13.90 9.97
N VAL A 150 -32.61 -13.98 10.59
CA VAL A 150 -33.01 -15.16 11.34
C VAL A 150 -33.83 -16.09 10.46
N THR A 151 -33.32 -17.28 10.20
CA THR A 151 -34.00 -18.38 9.50
C THR A 151 -34.12 -19.60 10.44
N THR A 152 -34.60 -20.72 9.97
CA THR A 152 -34.79 -21.95 10.79
C THR A 152 -34.45 -23.21 10.00
N ASP A 153 -34.09 -24.26 10.69
CA ASP A 153 -33.97 -25.62 10.16
C ASP A 153 -35.31 -26.38 10.13
N GLY A 154 -36.41 -25.73 10.53
CA GLY A 154 -37.73 -26.36 10.64
C GLY A 154 -37.98 -27.07 11.96
N SER A 155 -37.03 -27.11 12.89
CA SER A 155 -37.18 -27.79 14.19
C SER A 155 -38.13 -27.09 15.15
N PHE A 156 -38.40 -25.78 14.90
CA PHE A 156 -39.39 -25.00 15.64
C PHE A 156 -40.65 -24.79 14.80
N GLY A 157 -41.80 -25.23 15.31
CA GLY A 157 -43.08 -25.05 14.65
C GLY A 157 -43.52 -26.25 13.77
N GLU A 158 -44.56 -25.98 12.99
CA GLU A 158 -45.24 -27.04 12.15
C GLU A 158 -44.82 -26.97 10.66
N LEU A 159 -44.06 -25.94 10.27
CA LEU A 159 -43.68 -25.74 8.86
C LEU A 159 -42.32 -26.35 8.53
N PRO A 160 -42.24 -27.11 7.44
CA PRO A 160 -40.96 -27.70 7.00
C PRO A 160 -40.00 -26.61 6.50
N ARG A 161 -38.71 -26.92 6.55
CA ARG A 161 -37.61 -26.03 6.17
C ARG A 161 -37.77 -25.42 4.77
N GLU A 162 -38.29 -26.22 3.82
CA GLU A 162 -38.43 -25.83 2.40
C GLU A 162 -39.33 -24.59 2.24
N ASN A 163 -40.34 -24.42 3.10
CA ASN A 163 -41.27 -23.30 3.02
C ASN A 163 -40.60 -21.95 3.29
N PHE A 164 -39.45 -21.94 3.98
CA PHE A 164 -38.75 -20.72 4.34
C PHE A 164 -37.74 -20.24 3.27
N ALA A 165 -37.38 -21.09 2.31
CA ALA A 165 -36.26 -20.88 1.40
C ALA A 165 -36.44 -19.64 0.51
N ASP A 166 -37.64 -19.37 -0.03
CA ASP A 166 -37.90 -18.26 -0.93
C ASP A 166 -37.87 -16.89 -0.16
N ALA A 167 -38.53 -16.84 1.00
CA ALA A 167 -38.54 -15.65 1.84
C ALA A 167 -37.17 -15.33 2.43
N GLU A 168 -36.37 -16.35 2.74
CA GLU A 168 -34.98 -16.25 3.14
C GLU A 168 -34.13 -15.66 2.01
N ALA A 169 -34.22 -16.21 0.80
CA ALA A 169 -33.48 -15.72 -0.36
C ALA A 169 -33.81 -14.26 -0.68
N LEU A 170 -35.10 -13.89 -0.59
CA LEU A 170 -35.55 -12.51 -0.81
C LEU A 170 -34.92 -11.55 0.22
N THR A 171 -34.93 -11.92 1.51
CA THR A 171 -34.33 -11.12 2.59
C THR A 171 -32.84 -10.92 2.37
N ILE A 172 -32.13 -11.99 2.07
CA ILE A 172 -30.67 -11.96 1.88
C ILE A 172 -30.29 -11.12 0.67
N ASN A 173 -31.00 -11.27 -0.46
CA ASN A 173 -30.74 -10.50 -1.66
C ASN A 173 -30.97 -9.01 -1.48
N LEU A 174 -31.98 -8.61 -0.68
CA LEU A 174 -32.22 -7.21 -0.35
C LEU A 174 -31.09 -6.63 0.48
N LEU A 175 -30.60 -7.32 1.51
CA LEU A 175 -29.46 -6.87 2.31
C LEU A 175 -28.18 -6.75 1.48
N LYS A 176 -27.89 -7.72 0.61
CA LYS A 176 -26.77 -7.65 -0.32
C LYS A 176 -26.84 -6.44 -1.25
N LYS A 177 -28.04 -6.18 -1.81
CA LYS A 177 -28.26 -5.02 -2.69
C LYS A 177 -28.00 -3.69 -1.98
N GLN A 178 -28.25 -3.62 -0.66
CA GLN A 178 -27.99 -2.43 0.15
C GLN A 178 -26.54 -2.31 0.61
N GLY A 179 -25.71 -3.34 0.41
CA GLY A 179 -24.31 -3.35 0.85
C GLY A 179 -24.14 -3.28 2.38
N LYS A 180 -25.17 -3.62 3.15
CA LYS A 180 -25.11 -3.62 4.61
C LYS A 180 -24.47 -4.90 5.13
N PRO A 181 -23.60 -4.82 6.16
CA PRO A 181 -23.05 -6.01 6.79
C PRO A 181 -24.17 -6.79 7.50
N PHE A 182 -24.20 -8.08 7.33
CA PHE A 182 -25.20 -8.94 7.98
C PHE A 182 -24.70 -10.36 8.18
N LEU A 183 -25.36 -11.08 9.07
CA LEU A 183 -25.11 -12.48 9.38
C LEU A 183 -26.41 -13.27 9.24
N ILE A 184 -26.30 -14.55 8.86
CA ILE A 184 -27.44 -15.48 8.83
C ILE A 184 -27.40 -16.34 10.08
N LEU A 185 -28.48 -16.29 10.88
CA LEU A 185 -28.67 -17.11 12.07
C LEU A 185 -29.75 -18.17 11.82
N VAL A 186 -29.36 -19.43 11.82
CA VAL A 186 -30.26 -20.57 11.75
C VAL A 186 -30.74 -20.89 13.18
N ASN A 187 -32.00 -20.58 13.47
CA ASN A 187 -32.63 -20.93 14.74
C ASN A 187 -32.99 -22.42 14.72
N SER A 188 -32.39 -23.20 15.63
CA SER A 188 -32.55 -24.65 15.73
C SER A 188 -32.68 -25.09 17.18
N GLN A 189 -33.51 -26.12 17.43
CA GLN A 189 -33.55 -26.76 18.75
C GLN A 189 -32.24 -27.48 19.07
N MET A 190 -31.56 -27.99 18.05
CA MET A 190 -30.30 -28.75 18.15
C MET A 190 -29.23 -28.12 17.25
N PRO A 191 -28.68 -26.94 17.59
CA PRO A 191 -27.77 -26.19 16.71
C PRO A 191 -26.48 -26.92 16.36
N TYR A 192 -26.09 -27.91 17.16
CA TYR A 192 -24.86 -28.70 16.95
C TYR A 192 -25.07 -30.00 16.24
N LYS A 193 -26.35 -30.34 15.87
CA LYS A 193 -26.64 -31.55 15.09
C LYS A 193 -26.05 -31.44 13.68
N GLU A 194 -25.51 -32.57 13.14
CA GLU A 194 -24.84 -32.59 11.84
C GLU A 194 -25.70 -32.02 10.71
N GLU A 195 -26.98 -32.39 10.66
CA GLU A 195 -27.93 -31.87 9.67
C GLU A 195 -28.09 -30.36 9.71
N THR A 196 -28.12 -29.78 10.92
CA THR A 196 -28.18 -28.32 11.11
C THR A 196 -26.85 -27.67 10.69
N GLN A 197 -25.73 -28.30 10.99
CA GLN A 197 -24.40 -27.76 10.59
C GLN A 197 -24.19 -27.90 9.08
N GLU A 198 -24.74 -28.92 8.44
CA GLU A 198 -24.75 -29.08 6.99
C GLU A 198 -25.59 -27.95 6.34
N LEU A 199 -26.77 -27.64 6.88
CA LEU A 199 -27.59 -26.52 6.44
C LEU A 199 -26.80 -25.20 6.56
N VAL A 200 -26.11 -24.98 7.68
CA VAL A 200 -25.26 -23.80 7.89
C VAL A 200 -24.19 -23.69 6.79
N ARG A 201 -23.46 -24.78 6.52
CA ARG A 201 -22.44 -24.81 5.45
C ARG A 201 -23.04 -24.55 4.07
N ASN A 202 -24.18 -25.14 3.77
CA ASN A 202 -24.88 -24.94 2.50
C ASN A 202 -25.33 -23.50 2.29
N LEU A 203 -25.90 -22.86 3.33
CA LEU A 203 -26.30 -21.45 3.28
C LEU A 203 -25.09 -20.52 3.14
N GLN A 204 -24.02 -20.79 3.89
CA GLN A 204 -22.79 -20.02 3.80
C GLN A 204 -22.16 -20.09 2.41
N ASN A 205 -22.10 -21.28 1.81
CA ASN A 205 -21.58 -21.48 0.46
C ASN A 205 -22.47 -20.84 -0.61
N LYS A 206 -23.80 -20.99 -0.47
CA LYS A 206 -24.79 -20.44 -1.42
C LYS A 206 -24.77 -18.91 -1.44
N TYR A 207 -24.70 -18.28 -0.27
CA TYR A 207 -24.84 -16.83 -0.15
C TYR A 207 -23.48 -16.10 0.06
N GLY A 208 -22.40 -16.81 0.38
CA GLY A 208 -21.08 -16.20 0.67
C GLY A 208 -21.09 -15.31 1.91
N VAL A 209 -22.01 -15.52 2.84
CA VAL A 209 -22.20 -14.75 4.08
C VAL A 209 -22.02 -15.65 5.28
N THR A 210 -21.39 -15.16 6.33
CA THR A 210 -21.21 -15.94 7.56
C THR A 210 -22.54 -16.41 8.10
N THR A 211 -22.68 -17.72 8.29
CA THR A 211 -23.88 -18.38 8.77
C THR A 211 -23.58 -19.14 10.05
N MET A 212 -24.45 -19.05 11.03
CA MET A 212 -24.33 -19.71 12.34
C MET A 212 -25.64 -20.38 12.73
N ALA A 213 -25.58 -21.42 13.54
CA ALA A 213 -26.74 -21.98 14.20
C ALA A 213 -26.74 -21.62 15.69
N ALA A 214 -27.90 -21.31 16.24
CA ALA A 214 -28.11 -21.14 17.67
C ALA A 214 -29.56 -21.49 18.04
N ASN A 215 -29.78 -21.82 19.31
CA ASN A 215 -31.11 -21.90 19.89
C ASN A 215 -31.49 -20.54 20.47
N CYS A 216 -32.39 -19.80 19.82
CA CYS A 216 -32.78 -18.45 20.24
C CYS A 216 -33.48 -18.43 21.61
N GLU A 217 -34.12 -19.52 22.04
CA GLU A 217 -34.75 -19.62 23.37
C GLU A 217 -33.72 -19.84 24.49
N GLN A 218 -32.63 -20.54 24.19
CA GLN A 218 -31.56 -20.87 25.13
C GLN A 218 -30.29 -20.05 24.92
N LEU A 219 -30.41 -18.90 24.24
CA LEU A 219 -29.28 -18.02 23.91
C LEU A 219 -28.55 -17.56 25.18
N ARG A 220 -27.25 -17.57 25.16
CA ARG A 220 -26.36 -17.10 26.24
C ARG A 220 -25.64 -15.81 25.81
N LYS A 221 -25.05 -15.09 26.79
CA LYS A 221 -24.28 -13.86 26.53
C LYS A 221 -23.10 -14.10 25.58
N GLU A 222 -22.42 -15.23 25.72
CA GLU A 222 -21.31 -15.65 24.86
C GLU A 222 -21.76 -15.86 23.40
N ASP A 223 -22.97 -16.40 23.20
CA ASP A 223 -23.53 -16.61 21.86
C ASP A 223 -23.83 -15.25 21.20
N VAL A 224 -24.37 -14.30 21.95
CA VAL A 224 -24.59 -12.93 21.44
C VAL A 224 -23.29 -12.28 21.04
N THR A 225 -22.27 -12.37 21.89
CA THR A 225 -20.95 -11.81 21.58
C THR A 225 -20.36 -12.45 20.32
N ARG A 226 -20.47 -13.76 20.20
CA ARG A 226 -20.01 -14.49 19.00
C ARG A 226 -20.74 -14.09 17.72
N ILE A 227 -22.07 -13.88 17.81
CA ILE A 227 -22.85 -13.36 16.69
C ILE A 227 -22.36 -11.97 16.26
N LEU A 228 -22.19 -11.05 17.21
CA LEU A 228 -21.73 -9.69 16.93
C LEU A 228 -20.28 -9.65 16.42
N SER A 229 -19.40 -10.48 16.97
CA SER A 229 -18.03 -10.63 16.45
C SER A 229 -18.02 -11.07 14.99
N ASN A 230 -18.83 -12.06 14.65
CA ASN A 230 -18.92 -12.53 13.27
C ASN A 230 -19.51 -11.49 12.31
N ILE A 231 -20.42 -10.63 12.79
CA ILE A 231 -20.91 -9.50 12.00
C ILE A 231 -19.79 -8.52 11.66
N LEU A 232 -18.84 -8.27 12.58
CA LEU A 232 -17.69 -7.39 12.30
C LEU A 232 -16.84 -7.86 11.11
N TYR A 233 -16.69 -9.16 10.94
CA TYR A 233 -15.97 -9.72 9.78
C TYR A 233 -16.71 -9.55 8.46
N GLU A 234 -18.03 -9.31 8.48
CA GLU A 234 -18.83 -9.01 7.29
C GLU A 234 -18.77 -7.52 6.87
N PHE A 235 -18.17 -6.65 7.68
CA PHE A 235 -17.99 -5.27 7.29
C PHE A 235 -17.03 -5.13 6.10
N PRO A 236 -17.30 -4.19 5.18
CA PRO A 236 -16.37 -3.91 4.09
C PRO A 236 -15.06 -3.35 4.64
N VAL A 237 -13.98 -3.63 3.93
CA VAL A 237 -12.69 -2.98 4.20
C VAL A 237 -12.80 -1.51 3.83
N SER A 238 -12.38 -0.63 4.72
CA SER A 238 -12.42 0.82 4.49
C SER A 238 -11.17 1.32 3.78
N GLU A 239 -10.01 0.74 4.13
CA GLU A 239 -8.71 1.16 3.62
C GLU A 239 -7.72 0.01 3.68
N ILE A 240 -6.97 -0.20 2.60
CA ILE A 240 -5.84 -1.13 2.59
C ILE A 240 -4.58 -0.31 2.32
N GLN A 241 -3.64 -0.39 3.25
CA GLN A 241 -2.33 0.25 3.15
C GLN A 241 -1.28 -0.80 2.79
N PHE A 242 -0.67 -0.65 1.62
CA PHE A 242 0.46 -1.47 1.20
C PHE A 242 1.77 -0.73 1.47
N PHE A 243 2.62 -1.29 2.31
CA PHE A 243 3.95 -0.78 2.60
C PHE A 243 4.97 -1.52 1.75
N VAL A 244 5.72 -0.77 0.97
CA VAL A 244 6.82 -1.26 0.15
C VAL A 244 8.15 -0.66 0.62
N PRO A 245 9.30 -1.26 0.28
CA PRO A 245 10.59 -0.63 0.55
C PRO A 245 10.69 0.76 -0.09
N LYS A 246 11.26 1.74 0.62
CA LYS A 246 11.33 3.14 0.15
C LYS A 246 11.98 3.31 -1.21
N TRP A 247 12.97 2.48 -1.54
CA TRP A 247 13.61 2.55 -2.84
C TRP A 247 12.66 2.24 -4.01
N VAL A 248 11.61 1.42 -3.79
CA VAL A 248 10.57 1.16 -4.81
C VAL A 248 9.75 2.41 -5.10
N GLU A 249 9.50 3.23 -4.07
CA GLU A 249 8.81 4.52 -4.24
C GLU A 249 9.61 5.48 -5.11
N MET A 250 10.95 5.43 -5.01
CA MET A 250 11.88 6.28 -5.79
C MET A 250 11.96 5.88 -7.27
N LEU A 251 11.55 4.67 -7.66
CA LEU A 251 11.55 4.24 -9.04
C LEU A 251 10.66 5.15 -9.91
N PRO A 252 11.03 5.40 -11.17
CA PRO A 252 10.18 6.08 -12.14
C PRO A 252 8.79 5.42 -12.24
N ASN A 253 7.77 6.20 -12.58
CA ASN A 253 6.40 5.68 -12.64
C ASN A 253 6.18 4.65 -13.74
N ASP A 254 7.00 4.65 -14.76
CA ASP A 254 7.04 3.73 -15.90
C ASP A 254 7.97 2.53 -15.68
N HIS A 255 8.65 2.46 -14.55
CA HIS A 255 9.54 1.35 -14.25
C HIS A 255 8.78 0.01 -14.18
N GLU A 256 9.28 -1.01 -14.86
CA GLU A 256 8.63 -2.32 -15.03
C GLU A 256 8.23 -2.99 -13.70
N LEU A 257 9.15 -2.99 -12.71
CA LEU A 257 8.88 -3.53 -11.37
C LEU A 257 7.68 -2.83 -10.71
N LYS A 258 7.65 -1.49 -10.76
CA LYS A 258 6.58 -0.69 -10.15
C LYS A 258 5.23 -0.93 -10.82
N LEU A 259 5.21 -1.02 -12.15
CA LEU A 259 3.99 -1.30 -12.91
C LEU A 259 3.44 -2.70 -12.60
N LYS A 260 4.29 -3.73 -12.62
CA LYS A 260 3.88 -5.12 -12.28
C LYS A 260 3.38 -5.24 -10.85
N LEU A 261 4.03 -4.56 -9.90
CA LEU A 261 3.59 -4.54 -8.50
C LEU A 261 2.21 -3.90 -8.35
N LEU A 262 1.98 -2.75 -8.96
CA LEU A 262 0.69 -2.05 -8.93
C LEU A 262 -0.43 -2.85 -9.59
N GLU A 263 -0.15 -3.56 -10.68
CA GLU A 263 -1.11 -4.43 -11.34
C GLU A 263 -1.55 -5.57 -10.41
N GLN A 264 -0.61 -6.27 -9.78
CA GLN A 264 -0.92 -7.34 -8.83
C GLN A 264 -1.67 -6.84 -7.60
N ILE A 265 -1.30 -5.68 -7.05
CA ILE A 265 -2.04 -5.06 -5.94
C ILE A 265 -3.48 -4.77 -6.35
N ARG A 266 -3.72 -4.20 -7.54
CA ARG A 266 -5.07 -3.91 -8.05
C ARG A 266 -5.91 -5.17 -8.20
N GLU A 267 -5.32 -6.27 -8.64
CA GLU A 267 -6.01 -7.55 -8.75
C GLU A 267 -6.38 -8.14 -7.38
N GLN A 268 -5.48 -8.03 -6.40
CA GLN A 268 -5.77 -8.46 -5.03
C GLN A 268 -6.88 -7.63 -4.40
N MET A 269 -6.87 -6.31 -4.58
CA MET A 269 -7.91 -5.43 -4.03
C MET A 269 -9.33 -5.81 -4.48
N LYS A 270 -9.50 -6.35 -5.69
CA LYS A 270 -10.80 -6.84 -6.17
C LYS A 270 -11.36 -8.01 -5.34
N LYS A 271 -10.50 -8.77 -4.67
CA LYS A 271 -10.85 -9.93 -3.85
C LYS A 271 -11.03 -9.58 -2.38
N LEU A 272 -10.39 -8.52 -1.90
CA LEU A 272 -10.32 -8.13 -0.49
C LEU A 272 -11.41 -7.12 -0.12
N LEU A 273 -12.67 -7.44 -0.39
CA LEU A 273 -13.80 -6.52 -0.20
C LEU A 273 -14.29 -6.44 1.25
N HIS A 274 -14.21 -7.53 1.99
CA HIS A 274 -14.68 -7.63 3.38
C HIS A 274 -13.54 -8.11 4.29
N ILE A 275 -13.63 -7.77 5.57
CA ILE A 275 -12.59 -8.14 6.55
C ILE A 275 -12.39 -9.65 6.61
N LYS A 276 -13.45 -10.45 6.49
CA LYS A 276 -13.37 -11.92 6.45
C LYS A 276 -12.52 -12.48 5.31
N ASN A 277 -12.38 -11.71 4.22
CA ASN A 277 -11.57 -12.12 3.07
C ASN A 277 -10.07 -11.90 3.29
N ILE A 278 -9.69 -11.25 4.41
CA ILE A 278 -8.31 -10.90 4.70
C ILE A 278 -7.71 -11.91 5.68
N THR A 279 -7.01 -12.87 5.12
CA THR A 279 -6.20 -13.84 5.86
C THR A 279 -4.77 -13.78 5.33
N ARG A 280 -3.82 -14.36 6.06
CA ARG A 280 -2.43 -14.47 5.57
C ARG A 280 -2.34 -15.20 4.22
N GLU A 281 -3.25 -16.13 3.97
CA GLU A 281 -3.27 -16.96 2.76
C GLU A 281 -3.97 -16.26 1.59
N SER A 282 -4.84 -15.29 1.86
CA SER A 282 -5.62 -14.60 0.83
C SER A 282 -4.84 -13.51 0.11
N VAL A 283 -3.80 -12.95 0.74
CA VAL A 283 -2.97 -11.89 0.17
C VAL A 283 -1.70 -12.50 -0.38
N GLN A 284 -1.72 -12.90 -1.64
CA GLN A 284 -0.56 -13.49 -2.33
C GLN A 284 -0.19 -12.67 -3.56
N LEU A 285 1.05 -12.23 -3.61
CA LEU A 285 1.64 -11.63 -4.80
C LEU A 285 2.64 -12.63 -5.39
N THR A 286 2.46 -12.96 -6.66
CA THR A 286 3.23 -14.01 -7.34
C THR A 286 4.40 -13.48 -8.17
N ALA A 287 4.66 -12.16 -8.15
CA ALA A 287 5.76 -11.58 -8.89
C ALA A 287 7.12 -12.12 -8.41
N PRO A 288 8.06 -12.41 -9.33
CA PRO A 288 9.35 -13.04 -8.98
C PRO A 288 10.22 -12.17 -8.06
N PHE A 289 10.00 -10.86 -8.05
CA PHE A 289 10.71 -9.93 -7.18
C PHE A 289 10.12 -9.86 -5.76
N VAL A 290 8.92 -10.39 -5.52
CA VAL A 290 8.33 -10.44 -4.17
C VAL A 290 8.94 -11.58 -3.40
N GLN A 291 9.47 -11.27 -2.21
CA GLN A 291 10.01 -12.26 -1.28
C GLN A 291 8.91 -12.79 -0.36
N ASP A 292 8.13 -11.89 0.25
CA ASP A 292 7.06 -12.23 1.17
C ASP A 292 6.03 -11.11 1.26
N VAL A 293 4.81 -11.47 1.71
CA VAL A 293 3.71 -10.54 1.95
C VAL A 293 3.20 -10.74 3.37
N LEU A 294 3.42 -9.76 4.22
CA LEU A 294 3.10 -9.82 5.64
C LEU A 294 1.83 -9.02 5.94
N LEU A 295 0.83 -9.68 6.48
CA LEU A 295 -0.34 -9.02 7.07
C LEU A 295 0.05 -8.52 8.48
N GLU A 296 0.29 -7.21 8.61
CA GLU A 296 0.75 -6.60 9.87
C GLU A 296 -0.38 -6.34 10.86
N GLU A 297 -1.49 -5.78 10.36
CA GLU A 297 -2.59 -5.36 11.21
C GLU A 297 -3.93 -5.42 10.46
N VAL A 298 -4.96 -5.88 11.15
CA VAL A 298 -6.36 -5.78 10.75
C VAL A 298 -7.12 -5.10 11.87
N SER A 299 -7.48 -3.84 11.67
CA SER A 299 -8.27 -3.08 12.64
C SER A 299 -9.76 -3.26 12.39
N LEU A 300 -10.43 -4.01 13.25
CA LEU A 300 -11.87 -4.25 13.15
C LEU A 300 -12.69 -2.96 13.33
N SER A 301 -12.26 -2.09 14.25
CA SER A 301 -12.95 -0.83 14.56
C SER A 301 -12.90 0.20 13.44
N SER A 302 -11.80 0.30 12.71
CA SER A 302 -11.63 1.26 11.62
C SER A 302 -11.81 0.64 10.23
N GLY A 303 -11.73 -0.68 10.13
CA GLY A 303 -11.72 -1.41 8.87
C GLY A 303 -10.46 -1.19 8.03
N LYS A 304 -9.39 -0.78 8.68
CA LYS A 304 -8.09 -0.57 8.04
C LYS A 304 -7.24 -1.82 8.11
N VAL A 305 -6.52 -2.07 7.04
CA VAL A 305 -5.63 -3.22 6.89
C VAL A 305 -4.25 -2.72 6.49
N ARG A 306 -3.21 -3.24 7.15
CA ARG A 306 -1.81 -2.96 6.81
C ARG A 306 -1.14 -4.21 6.30
N ILE A 307 -0.58 -4.10 5.11
CA ILE A 307 0.10 -5.18 4.41
C ILE A 307 1.51 -4.69 4.05
N ARG A 308 2.53 -5.42 4.47
CA ARG A 308 3.92 -5.14 4.11
C ARG A 308 4.37 -6.09 3.02
N ILE A 309 4.90 -5.55 1.95
CA ILE A 309 5.47 -6.31 0.84
C ILE A 309 6.99 -6.27 0.99
N GLN A 310 7.60 -7.43 1.12
CA GLN A 310 9.05 -7.58 1.10
C GLN A 310 9.50 -7.93 -0.31
N ILE A 311 10.51 -7.21 -0.79
CA ILE A 311 11.10 -7.41 -2.11
C ILE A 311 12.49 -8.00 -1.92
N ARG A 312 12.88 -8.92 -2.78
CA ARG A 312 14.18 -9.59 -2.73
C ARG A 312 15.32 -8.61 -2.94
N ASP A 313 16.36 -8.72 -2.15
CA ASP A 313 17.49 -7.79 -2.14
C ASP A 313 18.22 -7.73 -3.49
N GLU A 314 18.21 -8.81 -4.28
CA GLU A 314 18.78 -8.82 -5.62
C GLU A 314 18.22 -7.73 -6.55
N TYR A 315 16.94 -7.38 -6.38
CA TYR A 315 16.30 -6.30 -7.16
C TYR A 315 16.70 -4.91 -6.68
N TYR A 316 17.02 -4.77 -5.41
CA TYR A 316 17.58 -3.54 -4.86
C TYR A 316 18.96 -3.24 -5.44
N TYR A 317 19.86 -4.24 -5.44
CA TYR A 317 21.20 -4.07 -5.99
C TYR A 317 21.20 -3.90 -7.51
N ARG A 318 20.28 -4.58 -8.21
CA ARG A 318 20.07 -4.36 -9.65
C ARG A 318 19.67 -2.91 -9.95
N MET A 319 18.72 -2.36 -9.21
CA MET A 319 18.31 -0.97 -9.34
C MET A 319 19.46 -0.01 -9.06
N LEU A 320 20.26 -0.25 -8.03
CA LEU A 320 21.43 0.56 -7.74
C LEU A 320 22.46 0.50 -8.90
N SER A 321 22.66 -0.69 -9.48
CA SER A 321 23.55 -0.87 -10.62
C SER A 321 23.06 -0.12 -11.85
N GLU A 322 21.77 -0.18 -12.16
CA GLU A 322 21.15 0.55 -13.28
C GLU A 322 21.25 2.08 -13.10
N MET A 323 21.01 2.59 -11.89
CA MET A 323 21.06 4.03 -11.62
C MET A 323 22.49 4.59 -11.58
N SER A 324 23.45 3.82 -11.06
CA SER A 324 24.84 4.28 -10.88
C SER A 324 25.74 3.97 -12.08
N GLY A 325 25.35 3.00 -12.93
CA GLY A 325 26.22 2.43 -13.95
C GLY A 325 27.34 1.56 -13.39
N ILE A 326 27.33 1.25 -12.08
CA ILE A 326 28.33 0.42 -11.40
C ILE A 326 27.66 -0.87 -10.99
N GLN A 327 28.26 -2.01 -11.35
CA GLN A 327 27.73 -3.33 -11.00
C GLN A 327 27.83 -3.58 -9.49
N MET A 328 26.69 -3.89 -8.87
CA MET A 328 26.54 -4.21 -7.45
C MET A 328 25.56 -5.38 -7.32
N GLU A 329 25.90 -6.40 -6.55
CA GLU A 329 25.07 -7.60 -6.35
C GLU A 329 24.80 -7.86 -4.87
N THR A 330 25.67 -7.34 -4.00
CA THR A 330 25.64 -7.58 -2.56
C THR A 330 25.82 -6.30 -1.75
N GLU A 331 25.48 -6.37 -0.46
CA GLU A 331 25.78 -5.30 0.50
C GLU A 331 27.30 -4.99 0.57
N TYR A 332 28.14 -6.01 0.41
CA TYR A 332 29.59 -5.84 0.37
C TYR A 332 30.02 -4.94 -0.81
N ASP A 333 29.49 -5.20 -2.00
CA ASP A 333 29.79 -4.40 -3.20
C ASP A 333 29.36 -2.94 -3.02
N LEU A 334 28.18 -2.73 -2.44
CA LEU A 334 27.70 -1.39 -2.13
C LEU A 334 28.65 -0.64 -1.18
N ILE A 335 29.05 -1.28 -0.08
CA ILE A 335 29.96 -0.68 0.91
C ILE A 335 31.34 -0.43 0.28
N HIS A 336 31.83 -1.37 -0.51
CA HIS A 336 33.12 -1.24 -1.21
C HIS A 336 33.10 -0.06 -2.20
N THR A 337 32.09 -0.01 -3.05
CA THR A 337 31.89 1.08 -4.02
C THR A 337 31.79 2.44 -3.32
N MET A 338 31.05 2.52 -2.23
CA MET A 338 30.92 3.76 -1.46
C MET A 338 32.25 4.23 -0.88
N LYS A 339 33.12 3.31 -0.42
CA LYS A 339 34.46 3.62 0.07
C LYS A 339 35.36 4.13 -1.06
N GLU A 340 35.33 3.47 -2.22
CA GLU A 340 36.11 3.90 -3.38
C GLU A 340 35.68 5.27 -3.88
N LEU A 341 34.36 5.49 -4.02
CA LEU A 341 33.82 6.78 -4.44
C LEU A 341 34.14 7.91 -3.42
N ALA A 342 34.14 7.59 -2.13
CA ALA A 342 34.51 8.55 -1.09
C ALA A 342 36.00 8.96 -1.21
N ALA A 343 36.89 7.98 -1.43
CA ALA A 343 38.30 8.23 -1.64
C ALA A 343 38.56 9.04 -2.94
N MET A 344 37.89 8.65 -4.03
CA MET A 344 37.97 9.38 -5.31
C MET A 344 37.46 10.81 -5.17
N LYS A 345 36.35 11.02 -4.46
CA LYS A 345 35.79 12.35 -4.20
C LYS A 345 36.73 13.23 -3.43
N GLU A 346 37.39 12.69 -2.40
CA GLU A 346 38.38 13.43 -1.62
C GLU A 346 39.54 13.92 -2.51
N GLN A 347 40.06 13.04 -3.38
CA GLN A 347 41.10 13.42 -4.35
C GLN A 347 40.61 14.43 -5.39
N TYR A 348 39.37 14.22 -5.90
CA TYR A 348 38.81 15.10 -6.92
C TYR A 348 38.59 16.53 -6.40
N VAL A 349 38.09 16.68 -5.17
CA VAL A 349 37.85 17.99 -4.55
C VAL A 349 39.16 18.81 -4.48
N LYS A 350 40.32 18.18 -4.24
CA LYS A 350 41.63 18.85 -4.21
C LYS A 350 42.03 19.43 -5.57
N VAL A 351 41.64 18.82 -6.66
CA VAL A 351 42.03 19.26 -8.00
C VAL A 351 40.92 19.95 -8.79
N GLN A 352 39.69 19.94 -8.30
CA GLN A 352 38.50 20.43 -9.02
C GLN A 352 38.66 21.86 -9.49
N ALA A 353 39.03 22.77 -8.57
CA ALA A 353 39.18 24.21 -8.89
C ALA A 353 40.27 24.47 -9.95
N ALA A 354 41.39 23.70 -9.86
CA ALA A 354 42.46 23.79 -10.85
C ALA A 354 42.01 23.29 -12.21
N LEU A 355 41.24 22.19 -12.25
CA LEU A 355 40.70 21.63 -13.47
C LEU A 355 39.68 22.54 -14.16
N GLU A 356 38.83 23.22 -13.38
CA GLU A 356 37.87 24.19 -13.89
C GLU A 356 38.61 25.40 -14.49
N SER A 357 39.65 25.93 -13.79
CA SER A 357 40.50 27.00 -14.30
C SER A 357 41.22 26.61 -15.62
N VAL A 358 41.71 25.38 -15.73
CA VAL A 358 42.31 24.86 -16.99
C VAL A 358 41.31 24.86 -18.14
N ARG A 359 40.07 24.52 -17.87
CA ARG A 359 39.01 24.50 -18.91
C ARG A 359 38.71 25.90 -19.42
N GLU A 360 38.65 26.88 -18.51
CA GLU A 360 38.28 28.24 -18.82
C GLU A 360 39.44 29.07 -19.40
N SER A 361 40.58 29.05 -18.72
CA SER A 361 41.72 29.91 -19.03
C SER A 361 42.93 29.22 -19.65
N GLY A 362 42.92 27.90 -19.70
CA GLY A 362 44.04 27.10 -20.16
C GLY A 362 45.10 26.78 -19.11
N TYR A 363 44.95 27.33 -17.88
CA TYR A 363 45.93 27.14 -16.81
C TYR A 363 45.23 27.03 -15.44
N GLY A 364 45.66 26.05 -14.63
CA GLY A 364 45.13 25.83 -13.28
C GLY A 364 46.25 25.38 -12.33
N VAL A 365 46.10 25.72 -11.04
CA VAL A 365 47.08 25.39 -10.00
C VAL A 365 46.39 24.74 -8.83
N VAL A 366 46.90 23.56 -8.41
CA VAL A 366 46.53 22.95 -7.14
C VAL A 366 47.49 23.48 -6.07
N VAL A 367 46.91 24.20 -5.10
CA VAL A 367 47.70 24.72 -3.99
C VAL A 367 47.98 23.63 -2.96
N PRO A 368 49.15 23.62 -2.31
CA PRO A 368 49.49 22.62 -1.32
C PRO A 368 48.64 22.73 -0.05
N GLU A 369 48.36 21.60 0.59
CA GLU A 369 47.76 21.55 1.91
C GLU A 369 48.79 21.90 3.00
N LEU A 370 48.30 22.35 4.18
CA LEU A 370 49.17 22.69 5.30
C LEU A 370 50.13 21.59 5.72
N GLY A 371 49.69 20.30 5.58
CA GLY A 371 50.57 19.16 5.89
C GLY A 371 51.68 18.90 4.90
N GLU A 372 51.65 19.52 3.69
CA GLU A 372 52.66 19.39 2.65
C GLU A 372 53.68 20.54 2.72
N ILE A 373 53.44 21.58 3.55
CA ILE A 373 54.32 22.71 3.71
C ILE A 373 55.39 22.38 4.73
N GLN A 374 56.65 22.36 4.26
CA GLN A 374 57.83 22.23 5.13
C GLN A 374 58.34 23.61 5.48
N ILE A 375 58.48 23.90 6.78
CA ILE A 375 59.02 25.17 7.29
C ILE A 375 60.50 24.91 7.66
N GLU A 376 61.41 25.71 7.10
CA GLU A 376 62.81 25.71 7.48
C GLU A 376 63.00 26.44 8.85
N GLU A 377 64.10 26.15 9.55
CA GLU A 377 64.39 26.78 10.81
C GLU A 377 64.46 28.34 10.65
N PRO A 378 63.77 29.09 11.50
CA PRO A 378 63.75 30.55 11.44
C PRO A 378 65.16 31.10 11.64
N SER A 379 65.55 32.05 10.78
CA SER A 379 66.86 32.71 10.85
C SER A 379 66.74 34.19 11.08
N VAL A 380 67.69 34.76 11.83
CA VAL A 380 67.76 36.18 12.07
C VAL A 380 68.29 36.92 10.83
N ILE A 381 67.60 37.94 10.39
CA ILE A 381 68.03 38.80 9.30
C ILE A 381 68.24 40.22 9.80
N ARG A 382 69.26 40.98 9.23
CA ARG A 382 69.50 42.35 9.51
C ARG A 382 69.18 43.17 8.26
N GLN A 383 68.37 44.23 8.44
CA GLN A 383 68.03 45.17 7.39
C GLN A 383 68.27 46.57 7.88
N GLY A 384 69.47 47.13 7.49
CA GLY A 384 69.93 48.36 8.03
C GLY A 384 70.29 48.31 9.52
N SER A 385 69.60 49.10 10.35
CA SER A 385 69.74 49.15 11.82
C SER A 385 68.75 48.21 12.54
N LYS A 386 67.87 47.51 11.83
CA LYS A 386 66.79 46.71 12.43
C LYS A 386 67.09 45.20 12.21
N TYR A 387 66.64 44.38 13.16
CA TYR A 387 66.70 42.96 13.08
C TYR A 387 65.31 42.39 12.85
N GLY A 388 65.14 41.37 12.05
CA GLY A 388 63.92 40.67 11.77
C GLY A 388 64.12 39.10 11.79
N VAL A 389 63.07 38.35 11.71
CA VAL A 389 63.11 36.90 11.59
C VAL A 389 62.67 36.52 10.17
N ARG A 390 63.47 35.71 9.53
CA ARG A 390 63.13 35.13 8.22
C ARG A 390 62.63 33.70 8.44
N ILE A 391 61.42 33.46 7.97
CA ILE A 391 60.79 32.11 7.92
C ILE A 391 60.77 31.75 6.44
N LYS A 392 61.35 30.60 6.07
CA LYS A 392 61.24 30.05 4.73
C LYS A 392 60.38 28.79 4.78
N SER A 393 59.54 28.59 3.77
CA SER A 393 58.79 27.40 3.58
C SER A 393 59.00 26.81 2.17
N LYS A 394 58.92 25.50 2.06
CA LYS A 394 58.89 24.75 0.80
C LYS A 394 57.64 23.95 0.76
N SER A 395 56.92 23.98 -0.37
CA SER A 395 55.73 23.19 -0.60
C SER A 395 55.62 22.81 -2.06
N PRO A 396 55.13 21.59 -2.38
CA PRO A 396 54.84 21.20 -3.76
C PRO A 396 53.60 21.93 -4.26
N SER A 397 53.52 22.26 -5.54
CA SER A 397 52.31 22.70 -6.23
C SER A 397 52.16 21.91 -7.53
N ILE A 398 50.90 21.63 -7.93
CA ILE A 398 50.64 20.97 -9.20
C ILE A 398 50.07 22.00 -10.17
N HIS A 399 50.72 22.09 -11.33
CA HIS A 399 50.35 22.99 -12.41
C HIS A 399 49.73 22.17 -13.56
N MET A 400 48.54 22.55 -13.99
CA MET A 400 47.85 21.94 -15.11
C MET A 400 47.77 22.92 -16.26
N ILE A 401 48.20 22.51 -17.47
CA ILE A 401 48.26 23.35 -18.67
C ILE A 401 47.50 22.68 -19.81
N LYS A 402 46.62 23.40 -20.47
CA LYS A 402 45.92 23.00 -21.68
C LYS A 402 46.77 23.37 -22.87
N ALA A 403 47.31 22.39 -23.60
CA ALA A 403 48.04 22.57 -24.83
C ALA A 403 47.29 21.96 -26.03
N ASN A 404 47.37 22.62 -27.17
CA ASN A 404 46.83 22.08 -28.44
C ASN A 404 47.87 21.14 -29.07
N ILE A 405 47.43 19.96 -29.47
CA ILE A 405 48.26 19.01 -30.18
C ILE A 405 47.80 19.01 -31.63
N GLU A 406 48.74 19.31 -32.54
CA GLU A 406 48.52 19.21 -33.98
C GLU A 406 49.09 17.88 -34.47
N THR A 407 48.32 17.10 -35.17
CA THR A 407 48.74 15.80 -35.71
C THR A 407 48.50 15.81 -37.22
N GLU A 408 49.55 15.48 -37.94
CA GLU A 408 49.49 15.28 -39.40
C GLU A 408 49.59 13.79 -39.70
N ILE A 409 48.66 13.30 -40.49
CA ILE A 409 48.65 11.90 -40.95
C ILE A 409 48.83 11.96 -42.45
N ALA A 410 49.94 11.47 -42.96
CA ALA A 410 50.28 11.41 -44.35
C ALA A 410 50.40 9.96 -44.86
N PRO A 411 49.29 9.26 -45.13
CA PRO A 411 49.37 7.91 -45.69
C PRO A 411 50.00 7.95 -47.08
N ILE A 412 51.08 7.23 -47.25
CA ILE A 412 51.81 7.19 -48.54
C ILE A 412 51.11 6.18 -49.47
N VAL A 413 50.74 6.63 -50.66
CA VAL A 413 50.19 5.84 -51.78
C VAL A 413 51.17 5.86 -52.96
N GLY A 414 51.10 4.91 -53.89
CA GLY A 414 52.11 4.70 -54.89
C GLY A 414 52.17 5.77 -55.97
N THR A 415 51.02 6.35 -56.43
CA THR A 415 50.98 7.31 -57.54
C THR A 415 50.12 8.54 -57.19
N GLU A 416 50.34 9.67 -57.90
CA GLU A 416 49.53 10.89 -57.73
C GLU A 416 48.05 10.64 -58.00
N GLN A 417 47.71 9.76 -58.95
CA GLN A 417 46.34 9.43 -59.23
C GLN A 417 45.68 8.70 -58.08
N GLN A 418 46.39 7.71 -57.46
CA GLN A 418 45.88 6.99 -56.29
C GLN A 418 45.72 7.91 -55.07
N ALA A 419 46.54 8.96 -54.94
CA ALA A 419 46.35 9.96 -53.91
C ALA A 419 45.09 10.80 -54.10
N LYS A 420 44.81 11.21 -55.39
CA LYS A 420 43.57 11.92 -55.72
C LYS A 420 42.33 11.06 -55.52
N ASP A 421 42.39 9.79 -55.89
CA ASP A 421 41.29 8.84 -55.68
C ASP A 421 41.01 8.61 -54.17
N LEU A 422 42.04 8.57 -53.34
CA LEU A 422 41.90 8.48 -51.90
C LEU A 422 41.24 9.73 -51.28
N ILE A 423 41.68 10.93 -51.75
CA ILE A 423 41.03 12.19 -51.30
C ILE A 423 39.57 12.23 -51.68
N GLN A 424 39.23 11.80 -52.91
CA GLN A 424 37.83 11.72 -53.37
C GLN A 424 37.03 10.72 -52.53
N TYR A 425 37.61 9.52 -52.25
CA TYR A 425 36.95 8.51 -51.40
C TYR A 425 36.63 9.03 -50.00
N ILE A 426 37.56 9.73 -49.38
CA ILE A 426 37.34 10.35 -48.04
C ILE A 426 36.26 11.43 -48.13
N GLY A 427 36.25 12.25 -49.18
CA GLY A 427 35.22 13.30 -49.39
C GLY A 427 33.85 12.73 -49.67
N GLU A 428 33.73 11.65 -50.46
CA GLU A 428 32.46 11.00 -50.75
C GLU A 428 31.82 10.31 -49.55
N SER A 429 32.62 9.73 -48.64
CA SER A 429 32.12 9.14 -47.40
C SER A 429 31.40 10.16 -46.52
N GLY A 430 31.89 11.41 -46.47
CA GLY A 430 31.23 12.49 -45.75
C GLY A 430 29.89 12.95 -46.41
N GLN A 431 29.75 12.81 -47.74
CA GLN A 431 28.52 13.14 -48.44
C GLN A 431 27.43 12.04 -48.34
N ARG A 432 27.77 10.81 -48.06
CA ARG A 432 26.87 9.66 -47.84
C ARG A 432 26.27 9.61 -46.46
N GLY A 433 26.60 10.58 -45.58
CA GLY A 433 26.12 10.62 -44.19
C GLY A 433 26.89 9.72 -43.24
N GLU A 434 27.98 9.09 -43.71
CA GLU A 434 28.91 8.40 -42.82
C GLU A 434 29.88 9.41 -42.21
N SER A 435 30.24 9.20 -40.91
CA SER A 435 31.22 10.06 -40.24
C SER A 435 32.56 9.91 -40.92
N ILE A 436 33.21 11.00 -41.32
CA ILE A 436 34.59 10.98 -41.86
C ILE A 436 35.52 10.20 -40.93
N TRP A 437 35.30 10.20 -39.68
CA TRP A 437 36.07 9.48 -38.66
C TRP A 437 36.03 7.97 -38.81
N GLU A 438 34.94 7.39 -39.33
CA GLU A 438 34.73 5.96 -39.54
C GLU A 438 35.31 5.47 -40.84
N THR A 439 35.69 6.40 -41.76
CA THR A 439 36.25 6.03 -43.05
C THR A 439 37.55 5.23 -42.89
N ASN A 440 37.61 4.05 -43.51
CA ASN A 440 38.75 3.14 -43.38
C ASN A 440 39.82 3.45 -44.43
N ILE A 441 41.04 3.65 -43.93
CA ILE A 441 42.24 3.85 -44.77
C ILE A 441 43.29 2.79 -44.37
N PHE A 442 43.59 1.91 -45.31
CA PHE A 442 44.57 0.83 -45.10
C PHE A 442 44.33 -0.06 -43.86
N GLY A 443 43.06 -0.37 -43.57
CA GLY A 443 42.70 -1.26 -42.48
C GLY A 443 42.50 -0.57 -41.13
N LYS A 444 42.63 0.77 -41.03
CA LYS A 444 42.36 1.55 -39.83
C LYS A 444 41.40 2.68 -40.17
N SER A 445 40.52 3.03 -39.25
CA SER A 445 39.68 4.24 -39.39
C SER A 445 40.53 5.52 -39.26
N ILE A 446 40.08 6.61 -39.86
CA ILE A 446 40.71 7.92 -39.67
C ILE A 446 40.80 8.26 -38.19
N GLU A 447 39.79 7.97 -37.40
CA GLU A 447 39.80 8.15 -35.95
C GLU A 447 40.95 7.40 -35.28
N GLN A 448 41.16 6.12 -35.62
CA GLN A 448 42.28 5.32 -35.09
C GLN A 448 43.63 5.88 -35.48
N LEU A 449 43.79 6.32 -36.74
CA LEU A 449 45.02 6.92 -37.21
C LEU A 449 45.37 8.23 -36.48
N VAL A 450 44.34 9.09 -36.28
CA VAL A 450 44.52 10.33 -35.53
C VAL A 450 44.87 10.05 -34.07
N GLN A 451 44.15 9.12 -33.42
CA GLN A 451 44.43 8.72 -32.03
C GLN A 451 45.85 8.13 -31.88
N ASP A 452 46.27 7.30 -32.80
CA ASP A 452 47.65 6.74 -32.81
C ASP A 452 48.67 7.88 -32.96
N GLY A 453 48.43 8.84 -33.87
CA GLY A 453 49.30 10.00 -34.08
C GLY A 453 49.40 10.89 -32.84
N ILE A 454 48.28 11.19 -32.19
CA ILE A 454 48.25 11.96 -30.92
C ILE A 454 48.99 11.20 -29.83
N ARG A 455 48.71 9.91 -29.66
CA ARG A 455 49.39 9.05 -28.67
C ARG A 455 50.89 9.03 -28.89
N SER A 456 51.34 8.90 -30.14
CA SER A 456 52.79 8.90 -30.48
C SER A 456 53.45 10.21 -30.09
N LYS A 457 52.80 11.37 -30.34
CA LYS A 457 53.36 12.67 -29.95
C LYS A 457 53.42 12.86 -28.44
N LEU A 458 52.37 12.42 -27.71
CA LEU A 458 52.34 12.50 -26.24
C LEU A 458 53.43 11.61 -25.61
N THR A 459 53.60 10.38 -26.13
CA THR A 459 54.63 9.46 -25.61
C THR A 459 56.08 9.85 -26.02
N SER A 460 56.23 10.68 -27.05
CA SER A 460 57.53 11.18 -27.48
C SER A 460 58.13 12.28 -26.56
N ILE A 461 57.33 12.80 -25.60
CA ILE A 461 57.83 13.71 -24.58
C ILE A 461 58.62 12.85 -23.56
N GLY A 462 59.90 12.67 -23.83
CA GLY A 462 60.79 11.90 -22.97
C GLY A 462 61.05 12.51 -21.61
N GLU A 463 61.61 11.74 -20.68
CA GLU A 463 61.88 12.15 -19.30
C GLU A 463 62.72 13.45 -19.19
N GLU A 464 63.69 13.63 -20.09
CA GLU A 464 64.50 14.83 -20.14
C GLU A 464 63.69 16.09 -20.44
N SER A 465 62.72 16.01 -21.36
CA SER A 465 61.81 17.10 -21.69
C SER A 465 60.84 17.40 -20.55
N GLN A 466 60.33 16.38 -19.88
CA GLN A 466 59.48 16.51 -18.70
C GLN A 466 60.21 17.22 -17.55
N SER A 467 61.48 16.78 -17.27
CA SER A 467 62.34 17.43 -16.25
C SER A 467 62.63 18.87 -16.58
N LYS A 468 62.96 19.21 -17.81
CA LYS A 468 63.17 20.61 -18.24
C LYS A 468 61.94 21.48 -18.09
N LEU A 469 60.75 20.95 -18.40
CA LEU A 469 59.45 21.65 -18.18
C LEU A 469 59.23 21.92 -16.69
N GLN A 470 59.45 20.91 -15.83
CA GLN A 470 59.33 21.02 -14.39
C GLN A 470 60.25 22.07 -13.80
N ASP A 471 61.56 22.02 -14.18
CA ASP A 471 62.55 22.98 -13.74
C ASP A 471 62.24 24.41 -14.17
N THR A 472 61.72 24.56 -15.40
CA THR A 472 61.27 25.86 -15.93
C THR A 472 60.10 26.43 -15.13
N MET A 473 59.06 25.60 -14.87
CA MET A 473 57.94 25.97 -14.07
C MET A 473 58.34 26.34 -12.64
N GLN A 474 59.22 25.58 -12.03
CA GLN A 474 59.73 25.84 -10.68
C GLN A 474 60.48 27.19 -10.62
N LYS A 475 61.23 27.54 -11.65
CA LYS A 475 61.90 28.87 -11.76
C LYS A 475 60.90 29.97 -11.93
N ILE A 476 59.91 29.81 -12.82
CA ILE A 476 58.85 30.82 -13.03
C ILE A 476 58.10 31.12 -11.75
N VAL A 477 57.68 30.09 -11.00
CA VAL A 477 56.90 30.21 -9.77
C VAL A 477 57.72 30.85 -8.63
N ASN A 478 59.02 30.53 -8.53
CA ASN A 478 59.90 31.05 -7.46
C ASN A 478 60.55 32.39 -7.77
N ASP A 479 60.63 32.82 -9.04
CA ASP A 479 61.16 34.13 -9.44
C ASP A 479 60.13 35.24 -9.24
N SER A 480 60.22 35.89 -8.09
CA SER A 480 59.31 36.96 -7.66
C SER A 480 59.46 38.29 -8.45
N LYS A 481 60.25 38.33 -9.51
CA LYS A 481 60.59 39.59 -10.24
C LYS A 481 59.90 39.74 -11.61
N GLY A 482 58.93 38.95 -11.98
CA GLY A 482 58.18 39.13 -13.24
C GLY A 482 59.05 39.26 -14.50
N GLY A 483 60.22 38.63 -14.51
CA GLY A 483 61.14 38.59 -15.63
C GLY A 483 60.68 37.59 -16.71
N MET A 484 60.82 37.99 -17.98
CA MET A 484 60.59 37.15 -19.14
C MET A 484 61.52 35.94 -19.05
N VAL A 485 60.95 34.74 -18.90
CA VAL A 485 61.71 33.49 -18.98
C VAL A 485 61.78 33.12 -20.45
N CYS A 486 62.94 33.22 -21.08
CA CYS A 486 63.17 32.60 -22.38
C CYS A 486 63.31 31.10 -22.21
N ILE A 487 62.39 30.35 -22.80
CA ILE A 487 62.39 28.89 -22.87
C ILE A 487 63.33 28.45 -23.98
#